data_7f46ee24510579b95475cd1ea2905104
#
_entry.id   7f46ee24510579b95475cd1ea2905104
#
_cell.length_a   1.000
_cell.length_b   1.000
_cell.length_c   1.000
_cell.angle_alpha   90.00
_cell.angle_beta   90.00
_cell.angle_gamma   90.00
#
_symmetry.space_group_name_H-M   'P 1'
#
loop_
_entity.id
_entity.type
_entity.pdbx_description
1 polymer ?
#
loop_
_entity_poly.entity_id
_entity_poly.type
_entity_poly.pdbx_seq_one_letter_code
_entity_poly.pdbx_strand_id
1 'polypeptide(L)'
;MVLLVGVTTGCGGQAPSTADGSTSGGTSTTTSTPANPYEQQRAEGVTRLLDDLTGTITSGDVPKIGSLLDDAATPAFRSRWVTAAENFRPRQSARGDSDGRLQFKSFRYQLAPTEEAETLVPADVQGRLDANGSSDAWVAPVELRYALGGERAPGVDEPEVVVTTQFVVARYGDAWKLVGDTAALGAEPTPTQLWELPGLSVSDVATAGGSSVITRYLRTSAAAANLPELLPDAVDAVTAFWGDSWDRRAVLVTTSDQDEFSDLVTQDGGAIGAAAAATVYSRVDFPRRTAIGQRVVFTPAADDLAPPTLDVVLRHELTHVAARAQTALDAPLWITEGVAEYVGRKGTYRRLADAAPDLTEVVRAGNTPTALPDDAAFAMDGQTSQLAYQSAWSMAAYIADRYDEARLKRFYLGVAATADPTRQDAAIRAALGVSRDELITGWGRWLDGQVG
;
A
#
# COMPACT_ATOMS: atom_id res chain seq x y z
N MET A 1 1.04 15.62 22.03
CA MET A 1 1.70 15.89 20.75
C MET A 1 1.77 14.55 20.03
N VAL A 2 1.01 14.39 19.00
CA VAL A 2 0.88 13.11 18.31
C VAL A 2 2.01 12.96 17.32
N LEU A 3 2.71 11.83 17.39
CA LEU A 3 3.74 11.45 16.44
C LEU A 3 3.07 10.98 15.15
N LEU A 4 3.40 11.65 14.06
CA LEU A 4 3.12 11.17 12.72
C LEU A 4 4.31 10.31 12.29
N VAL A 5 4.09 9.04 12.11
CA VAL A 5 5.05 8.11 11.49
C VAL A 5 4.39 7.58 10.23
N GLY A 6 4.75 8.14 9.09
CA GLY A 6 4.42 7.57 7.79
C GLY A 6 5.49 6.55 7.42
N VAL A 7 5.09 5.32 7.13
CA VAL A 7 5.99 4.30 6.58
C VAL A 7 5.58 4.05 5.14
N THR A 8 6.46 4.39 4.20
CA THR A 8 6.28 3.98 2.81
C THR A 8 6.92 2.61 2.63
N THR A 9 6.13 1.56 2.77
CA THR A 9 6.58 0.20 2.48
C THR A 9 6.44 -0.11 0.99
N GLY A 10 7.56 -0.34 0.33
CA GLY A 10 7.61 -0.82 -1.05
C GLY A 10 7.79 -2.33 -1.08
N CYS A 11 6.88 -3.04 -1.74
CA CYS A 11 7.11 -4.45 -2.09
C CYS A 11 8.34 -4.56 -3.00
N GLY A 12 9.41 -5.16 -2.51
CA GLY A 12 10.61 -5.45 -3.28
C GLY A 12 10.37 -6.58 -4.28
N GLY A 13 9.91 -6.24 -5.48
CA GLY A 13 10.01 -7.13 -6.64
C GLY A 13 11.46 -7.18 -7.12
N GLN A 14 12.09 -8.36 -7.14
CA GLN A 14 13.41 -8.57 -7.72
C GLN A 14 13.48 -8.07 -9.16
N ALA A 15 14.44 -7.19 -9.45
CA ALA A 15 14.73 -6.74 -10.80
C ALA A 15 15.37 -7.88 -11.62
N PRO A 16 14.99 -8.08 -12.89
CA PRO A 16 15.69 -9.03 -13.75
C PRO A 16 17.08 -8.48 -14.11
N SER A 17 18.09 -9.31 -13.87
CA SER A 17 19.47 -9.08 -14.28
C SER A 17 19.56 -9.01 -15.82
N THR A 18 20.05 -7.89 -16.36
CA THR A 18 20.39 -7.76 -17.76
C THR A 18 21.71 -8.49 -18.04
N ALA A 19 21.63 -9.66 -18.67
CA ALA A 19 22.78 -10.31 -19.29
C ALA A 19 22.87 -9.88 -20.76
N ASP A 20 24.02 -9.32 -21.12
CA ASP A 20 24.42 -9.02 -22.52
C ASP A 20 24.49 -10.33 -23.32
N GLY A 21 23.71 -10.42 -24.39
CA GLY A 21 23.65 -11.58 -25.26
C GLY A 21 24.33 -11.35 -26.57
N SER A 22 25.41 -12.08 -26.83
CA SER A 22 26.00 -12.23 -28.15
C SER A 22 25.12 -13.11 -29.05
N THR A 23 24.82 -12.60 -30.22
CA THR A 23 24.11 -13.29 -31.31
C THR A 23 24.89 -14.48 -31.86
N SER A 24 24.29 -15.68 -31.83
CA SER A 24 24.54 -16.71 -32.83
C SER A 24 23.23 -17.34 -33.24
N GLY A 25 22.88 -17.23 -34.53
CA GLY A 25 21.68 -17.83 -35.12
C GLY A 25 21.73 -19.33 -35.10
N GLY A 26 20.88 -19.92 -34.28
CA GLY A 26 20.53 -21.33 -34.34
C GLY A 26 19.01 -21.42 -34.41
N THR A 27 18.46 -21.96 -35.46
CA THR A 27 17.05 -22.27 -35.61
C THR A 27 16.71 -23.40 -34.64
N SER A 28 16.34 -23.05 -33.42
CA SER A 28 15.80 -23.99 -32.43
C SER A 28 14.35 -24.27 -32.80
N THR A 29 14.11 -25.39 -33.44
CA THR A 29 12.79 -26.04 -33.46
C THR A 29 12.43 -26.41 -32.04
N THR A 30 11.62 -25.56 -31.37
CA THR A 30 10.98 -25.89 -30.11
C THR A 30 10.03 -27.04 -30.36
N THR A 31 10.50 -28.27 -30.11
CA THR A 31 9.63 -29.45 -29.99
C THR A 31 8.83 -29.23 -28.69
N SER A 32 7.58 -28.77 -28.82
CA SER A 32 6.66 -28.72 -27.68
C SER A 32 6.51 -30.19 -27.18
N THR A 33 6.97 -30.44 -25.96
CA THR A 33 6.65 -31.68 -25.25
C THR A 33 5.13 -31.83 -25.25
N PRO A 34 4.57 -32.99 -25.65
CA PRO A 34 3.12 -33.19 -25.61
C PRO A 34 2.63 -32.92 -24.18
N ALA A 35 1.65 -32.03 -24.04
CA ALA A 35 1.06 -31.70 -22.74
C ALA A 35 0.56 -32.98 -22.06
N ASN A 36 0.96 -33.21 -20.81
CA ASN A 36 0.53 -34.34 -20.01
C ASN A 36 -1.01 -34.28 -19.83
N PRO A 37 -1.80 -35.25 -20.33
CA PRO A 37 -3.28 -35.16 -20.23
C PRO A 37 -3.78 -35.03 -18.79
N TYR A 38 -3.05 -35.58 -17.82
CA TYR A 38 -3.39 -35.45 -16.40
C TYR A 38 -3.22 -34.03 -15.90
N GLU A 39 -2.09 -33.40 -16.21
CA GLU A 39 -1.85 -31.97 -15.85
C GLU A 39 -2.86 -31.06 -16.52
N GLN A 40 -3.22 -31.33 -17.78
CA GLN A 40 -4.25 -30.58 -18.47
C GLN A 40 -5.61 -30.70 -17.77
N GLN A 41 -6.04 -31.93 -17.41
CA GLN A 41 -7.31 -32.15 -16.69
C GLN A 41 -7.31 -31.51 -15.32
N ARG A 42 -6.18 -31.53 -14.60
CA ARG A 42 -5.98 -30.86 -13.32
C ARG A 42 -6.16 -29.34 -13.50
N ALA A 43 -5.44 -28.74 -14.42
CA ALA A 43 -5.53 -27.30 -14.71
C ALA A 43 -6.94 -26.86 -15.12
N GLU A 44 -7.62 -27.61 -15.99
CA GLU A 44 -9.01 -27.35 -16.39
C GLU A 44 -9.99 -27.46 -15.22
N GLY A 45 -9.78 -28.45 -14.33
CA GLY A 45 -10.61 -28.64 -13.14
C GLY A 45 -10.46 -27.50 -12.14
N VAL A 46 -9.21 -27.09 -11.88
CA VAL A 46 -8.93 -25.96 -10.97
C VAL A 46 -9.35 -24.64 -11.59
N THR A 47 -9.21 -24.44 -12.90
CA THR A 47 -9.74 -23.24 -13.58
C THR A 47 -11.24 -23.10 -13.34
N ARG A 48 -12.03 -24.17 -13.50
CA ARG A 48 -13.47 -24.13 -13.18
C ARG A 48 -13.75 -23.80 -11.73
N LEU A 49 -12.96 -24.33 -10.76
CA LEU A 49 -13.09 -23.96 -9.36
C LEU A 49 -12.84 -22.46 -9.13
N LEU A 50 -11.81 -21.89 -9.76
CA LEU A 50 -11.46 -20.46 -9.63
C LEU A 50 -12.50 -19.56 -10.30
N ASP A 51 -13.08 -19.97 -11.43
CA ASP A 51 -14.19 -19.29 -12.09
C ASP A 51 -15.46 -19.31 -11.21
N ASP A 52 -15.78 -20.48 -10.63
CA ASP A 52 -16.89 -20.61 -9.68
C ASP A 52 -16.67 -19.78 -8.41
N LEU A 53 -15.45 -19.74 -7.88
CA LEU A 53 -15.08 -18.90 -6.75
C LEU A 53 -15.29 -17.42 -7.07
N THR A 54 -14.76 -16.98 -8.21
CA THR A 54 -14.93 -15.60 -8.70
C THR A 54 -16.40 -15.23 -8.82
N GLY A 55 -17.20 -16.04 -9.50
CA GLY A 55 -18.63 -15.80 -9.70
C GLY A 55 -19.41 -15.82 -8.38
N THR A 56 -19.05 -16.70 -7.45
CA THR A 56 -19.71 -16.82 -6.15
C THR A 56 -19.42 -15.62 -5.26
N ILE A 57 -18.16 -15.13 -5.21
CA ILE A 57 -17.81 -13.91 -4.47
C ILE A 57 -18.51 -12.71 -5.08
N THR A 58 -18.40 -12.49 -6.37
CA THR A 58 -18.92 -11.30 -7.04
C THR A 58 -20.44 -11.21 -7.00
N SER A 59 -21.13 -12.34 -6.94
CA SER A 59 -22.59 -12.39 -6.73
C SER A 59 -23.04 -12.27 -5.27
N GLY A 60 -22.11 -12.44 -4.30
CA GLY A 60 -22.43 -12.47 -2.88
C GLY A 60 -23.20 -13.73 -2.45
N ASP A 61 -22.99 -14.86 -3.13
CA ASP A 61 -23.67 -16.14 -2.85
C ASP A 61 -22.97 -16.89 -1.71
N VAL A 62 -23.20 -16.45 -0.48
CA VAL A 62 -22.60 -17.04 0.73
C VAL A 62 -22.89 -18.55 0.88
N PRO A 63 -24.11 -19.07 0.65
CA PRO A 63 -24.34 -20.51 0.69
C PRO A 63 -23.46 -21.31 -0.26
N LYS A 64 -23.24 -20.83 -1.48
CA LYS A 64 -22.41 -21.51 -2.47
C LYS A 64 -20.92 -21.53 -2.09
N ILE A 65 -20.40 -20.50 -1.40
CA ILE A 65 -19.02 -20.47 -0.90
C ILE A 65 -18.71 -21.74 -0.09
N GLY A 66 -19.58 -22.14 0.82
CA GLY A 66 -19.39 -23.34 1.65
C GLY A 66 -19.18 -24.61 0.83
N SER A 67 -19.80 -24.72 -0.35
CA SER A 67 -19.67 -25.90 -1.22
C SER A 67 -18.33 -25.95 -1.99
N LEU A 68 -17.66 -24.81 -2.14
CA LEU A 68 -16.34 -24.71 -2.80
C LEU A 68 -15.18 -24.98 -1.84
N LEU A 69 -15.46 -24.99 -0.52
CA LEU A 69 -14.45 -25.19 0.53
C LEU A 69 -14.42 -26.66 0.97
N ASP A 70 -13.20 -27.20 1.14
CA ASP A 70 -13.00 -28.54 1.68
C ASP A 70 -13.32 -28.61 3.18
N ASP A 71 -13.74 -29.77 3.69
CA ASP A 71 -14.00 -29.95 5.12
C ASP A 71 -12.73 -29.84 5.97
N ALA A 72 -11.57 -30.08 5.39
CA ALA A 72 -10.27 -29.88 6.02
C ALA A 72 -9.82 -28.42 6.09
N ALA A 73 -10.50 -27.49 5.42
CA ALA A 73 -10.18 -26.08 5.48
C ALA A 73 -10.35 -25.51 6.90
N THR A 74 -9.39 -24.70 7.35
CA THR A 74 -9.42 -24.11 8.69
C THR A 74 -10.60 -23.17 8.88
N PRO A 75 -11.12 -22.98 10.11
CA PRO A 75 -12.19 -22.02 10.37
C PRO A 75 -11.84 -20.59 9.92
N ALA A 76 -10.60 -20.15 10.12
CA ALA A 76 -10.14 -18.82 9.69
C ALA A 76 -10.22 -18.67 8.16
N PHE A 77 -9.70 -19.65 7.42
CA PHE A 77 -9.75 -19.64 5.96
C PHE A 77 -11.19 -19.66 5.45
N ARG A 78 -12.10 -20.45 6.06
CA ARG A 78 -13.53 -20.45 5.73
C ARG A 78 -14.19 -19.10 5.98
N SER A 79 -13.92 -18.51 7.16
CA SER A 79 -14.50 -17.22 7.56
C SER A 79 -14.11 -16.11 6.57
N ARG A 80 -12.86 -16.09 6.11
CA ARG A 80 -12.35 -15.14 5.11
C ARG A 80 -13.20 -15.13 3.84
N TRP A 81 -13.48 -16.30 3.27
CA TRP A 81 -14.27 -16.42 2.04
C TRP A 81 -15.75 -16.09 2.23
N VAL A 82 -16.32 -16.48 3.38
CA VAL A 82 -17.70 -16.11 3.74
C VAL A 82 -17.81 -14.59 3.85
N THR A 83 -16.89 -13.97 4.58
CA THR A 83 -16.84 -12.50 4.73
C THR A 83 -16.68 -11.79 3.39
N ALA A 84 -15.80 -12.30 2.52
CA ALA A 84 -15.64 -11.74 1.17
C ALA A 84 -16.99 -11.76 0.42
N ALA A 85 -17.68 -12.89 0.37
CA ALA A 85 -18.97 -12.97 -0.32
C ALA A 85 -20.05 -12.08 0.33
N GLU A 86 -20.08 -11.97 1.66
CA GLU A 86 -20.98 -11.05 2.37
C GLU A 86 -20.75 -9.59 1.98
N ASN A 87 -19.51 -9.17 1.86
CA ASN A 87 -19.13 -7.79 1.51
C ASN A 87 -19.44 -7.44 0.04
N PHE A 88 -19.51 -8.44 -0.84
CA PHE A 88 -19.95 -8.26 -2.23
C PHE A 88 -21.47 -8.29 -2.39
N ARG A 89 -22.22 -8.78 -1.40
CA ARG A 89 -23.70 -8.88 -1.50
C ARG A 89 -24.33 -7.51 -1.73
N PRO A 90 -25.26 -7.39 -2.71
CA PRO A 90 -26.02 -6.16 -2.93
C PRO A 90 -26.76 -5.72 -1.66
N ARG A 91 -26.57 -4.46 -1.27
CA ARG A 91 -27.30 -3.84 -0.15
C ARG A 91 -28.31 -2.87 -0.72
N GLN A 92 -29.54 -2.89 -0.20
CA GLN A 92 -30.53 -1.89 -0.57
C GLN A 92 -30.19 -0.58 0.15
N SER A 93 -29.76 0.44 -0.61
CA SER A 93 -29.60 1.79 -0.08
C SER A 93 -30.96 2.48 0.04
N ALA A 94 -31.30 2.94 1.24
CA ALA A 94 -32.55 3.66 1.51
C ALA A 94 -32.56 5.09 0.90
N ARG A 95 -31.46 5.59 0.34
CA ARG A 95 -31.29 6.98 -0.11
C ARG A 95 -30.80 7.18 -1.55
N GLY A 96 -30.68 6.12 -2.36
CA GLY A 96 -30.19 6.28 -3.75
C GLY A 96 -28.71 6.64 -3.91
N ASP A 97 -27.97 6.75 -2.79
CA ASP A 97 -26.50 6.87 -2.78
C ASP A 97 -25.86 5.51 -3.07
N SER A 98 -24.53 5.47 -3.20
CA SER A 98 -23.76 4.23 -3.39
C SER A 98 -24.32 3.11 -2.51
N ASP A 99 -24.39 1.91 -3.04
CA ASP A 99 -24.88 0.74 -2.29
C ASP A 99 -23.92 0.31 -1.16
N GLY A 100 -22.96 1.16 -0.80
CA GLY A 100 -22.00 0.99 0.29
C GLY A 100 -20.99 -0.12 0.05
N ARG A 101 -20.74 -0.50 -1.21
CA ARG A 101 -19.80 -1.55 -1.63
C ARG A 101 -18.61 -1.00 -2.39
N LEU A 102 -17.49 -1.72 -2.33
CA LEU A 102 -16.42 -1.53 -3.29
C LEU A 102 -16.92 -1.85 -4.71
N GLN A 103 -16.51 -1.02 -5.64
CA GLN A 103 -16.82 -1.20 -7.06
C GLN A 103 -15.57 -1.66 -7.81
N PHE A 104 -15.73 -2.61 -8.70
CA PHE A 104 -14.64 -3.23 -9.44
C PHE A 104 -14.88 -3.10 -10.94
N LYS A 105 -13.85 -2.69 -11.69
CA LYS A 105 -13.81 -2.81 -13.15
C LYS A 105 -13.53 -4.24 -13.58
N SER A 106 -12.66 -4.92 -12.82
CA SER A 106 -12.31 -6.31 -13.00
C SER A 106 -12.10 -6.97 -11.64
N PHE A 107 -12.49 -8.24 -11.55
CA PHE A 107 -12.27 -9.08 -10.39
C PHE A 107 -12.27 -10.55 -10.83
N ARG A 108 -11.15 -11.26 -10.65
CA ARG A 108 -11.08 -12.69 -11.00
C ARG A 108 -9.94 -13.38 -10.27
N TYR A 109 -10.15 -14.64 -9.97
CA TYR A 109 -9.11 -15.61 -9.63
C TYR A 109 -8.81 -16.44 -10.88
N GLN A 110 -7.54 -16.68 -11.16
CA GLN A 110 -7.08 -17.52 -12.27
C GLN A 110 -5.81 -18.26 -11.90
N LEU A 111 -5.49 -19.34 -12.64
CA LEU A 111 -4.18 -19.95 -12.52
C LEU A 111 -3.10 -18.96 -12.97
N ALA A 112 -2.04 -18.85 -12.19
CA ALA A 112 -0.88 -18.05 -12.55
C ALA A 112 -0.09 -18.76 -13.65
N PRO A 113 0.44 -18.04 -14.64
CA PRO A 113 1.45 -18.58 -15.52
C PRO A 113 2.72 -18.85 -14.70
N THR A 114 3.16 -20.09 -14.62
CA THR A 114 4.37 -20.44 -13.89
C THR A 114 5.22 -21.42 -14.70
N GLU A 115 6.54 -21.25 -14.62
CA GLU A 115 7.55 -22.20 -15.10
C GLU A 115 8.29 -22.83 -13.91
N GLU A 116 7.88 -22.52 -12.67
CA GLU A 116 8.52 -23.01 -11.46
C GLU A 116 8.19 -24.47 -11.18
N ALA A 117 9.07 -25.13 -10.43
CA ALA A 117 8.84 -26.50 -9.98
C ALA A 117 7.57 -26.61 -9.13
N GLU A 118 6.83 -27.70 -9.30
CA GLU A 118 5.59 -27.94 -8.56
C GLU A 118 5.87 -28.02 -7.05
N THR A 119 5.19 -27.21 -6.27
CA THR A 119 5.23 -27.27 -4.79
C THR A 119 4.42 -28.49 -4.34
N LEU A 120 5.00 -29.32 -3.48
CA LEU A 120 4.32 -30.51 -2.97
C LEU A 120 3.38 -30.15 -1.82
N VAL A 121 2.22 -30.80 -1.77
CA VAL A 121 1.32 -30.74 -0.63
C VAL A 121 2.02 -31.39 0.59
N PRO A 122 2.07 -30.73 1.77
CA PRO A 122 2.65 -31.32 2.98
C PRO A 122 2.02 -32.67 3.32
N ALA A 123 2.84 -33.63 3.78
CA ALA A 123 2.42 -35.02 3.99
C ALA A 123 1.26 -35.17 5.00
N ASP A 124 1.20 -34.32 6.01
CA ASP A 124 0.12 -34.30 7.00
C ASP A 124 -1.19 -33.75 6.41
N VAL A 125 -1.10 -32.76 5.50
CA VAL A 125 -2.26 -32.24 4.76
C VAL A 125 -2.75 -33.34 3.81
N GLN A 126 -1.84 -33.93 3.01
CA GLN A 126 -2.16 -35.00 2.08
C GLN A 126 -2.86 -36.19 2.80
N GLY A 127 -2.30 -36.62 3.93
CA GLY A 127 -2.90 -37.73 4.71
C GLY A 127 -4.33 -37.44 5.21
N ARG A 128 -4.66 -36.20 5.56
CA ARG A 128 -6.04 -35.81 5.91
C ARG A 128 -6.96 -35.83 4.69
N LEU A 129 -6.49 -35.35 3.54
CA LEU A 129 -7.26 -35.34 2.31
C LEU A 129 -7.53 -36.78 1.79
N ASP A 130 -6.53 -37.65 1.84
CA ASP A 130 -6.68 -39.07 1.48
C ASP A 130 -7.70 -39.80 2.39
N ALA A 131 -7.66 -39.51 3.71
CA ALA A 131 -8.62 -40.04 4.66
C ALA A 131 -10.05 -39.57 4.38
N ASN A 132 -10.23 -38.37 3.81
CA ASN A 132 -11.52 -37.84 3.38
C ASN A 132 -11.94 -38.31 1.96
N GLY A 133 -11.13 -39.15 1.29
CA GLY A 133 -11.46 -39.72 -0.02
C GLY A 133 -11.07 -38.83 -1.21
N SER A 134 -10.14 -37.93 -1.03
CA SER A 134 -9.55 -37.16 -2.14
C SER A 134 -8.82 -38.08 -3.08
N SER A 135 -9.01 -37.88 -4.39
CA SER A 135 -8.32 -38.62 -5.44
C SER A 135 -7.09 -37.92 -6.00
N ASP A 136 -6.91 -36.62 -5.68
CA ASP A 136 -5.80 -35.78 -6.08
C ASP A 136 -5.74 -34.54 -5.17
N ALA A 137 -4.54 -34.02 -4.92
CA ALA A 137 -4.32 -32.78 -4.23
C ALA A 137 -3.17 -32.00 -4.90
N TRP A 138 -3.34 -30.68 -5.03
CA TRP A 138 -2.38 -29.84 -5.73
C TRP A 138 -2.19 -28.51 -5.03
N VAL A 139 -0.94 -28.01 -5.01
CA VAL A 139 -0.63 -26.64 -4.68
C VAL A 139 -0.70 -25.83 -5.97
N ALA A 140 -1.85 -25.25 -6.23
CA ALA A 140 -2.11 -24.49 -7.45
C ALA A 140 -1.55 -23.06 -7.34
N PRO A 141 -0.70 -22.63 -8.28
CA PRO A 141 -0.30 -21.23 -8.39
C PRO A 141 -1.49 -20.39 -8.87
N VAL A 142 -1.85 -19.35 -8.13
CA VAL A 142 -3.04 -18.55 -8.38
C VAL A 142 -2.71 -17.07 -8.42
N GLU A 143 -3.33 -16.35 -9.33
CA GLU A 143 -3.39 -14.91 -9.36
C GLU A 143 -4.81 -14.44 -9.03
N LEU A 144 -4.92 -13.56 -8.04
CA LEU A 144 -6.05 -12.66 -7.91
C LEU A 144 -5.76 -11.41 -8.74
N ARG A 145 -6.62 -11.09 -9.67
CA ARG A 145 -6.55 -9.88 -10.49
C ARG A 145 -7.77 -9.03 -10.27
N TYR A 146 -7.56 -7.79 -9.87
CA TYR A 146 -8.66 -6.86 -9.66
C TYR A 146 -8.27 -5.42 -10.00
N ALA A 147 -9.26 -4.59 -10.28
CA ALA A 147 -9.10 -3.15 -10.37
C ALA A 147 -10.33 -2.46 -9.76
N LEU A 148 -10.09 -1.56 -8.81
CA LEU A 148 -11.17 -0.74 -8.28
C LEU A 148 -11.60 0.27 -9.34
N GLY A 149 -12.91 0.46 -9.44
CA GLY A 149 -13.54 1.37 -10.39
C GLY A 149 -15.02 1.08 -10.49
N GLY A 150 -15.80 2.03 -10.96
CA GLY A 150 -17.23 1.85 -11.02
C GLY A 150 -17.91 2.67 -12.12
N GLU A 151 -19.24 2.53 -12.23
CA GLU A 151 -20.05 3.23 -13.21
C GLU A 151 -20.13 4.75 -12.97
N ARG A 152 -19.77 5.22 -11.78
CA ARG A 152 -19.76 6.63 -11.43
C ARG A 152 -18.49 7.28 -11.98
N ALA A 153 -18.63 8.02 -13.04
CA ALA A 153 -17.54 8.79 -13.60
C ALA A 153 -17.63 10.26 -13.16
N PRO A 154 -16.49 10.87 -12.83
CA PRO A 154 -15.17 10.26 -12.65
C PRO A 154 -15.02 9.65 -11.25
N GLY A 155 -15.10 8.32 -11.16
CA GLY A 155 -14.86 7.55 -9.92
C GLY A 155 -13.42 7.15 -9.75
N VAL A 156 -13.15 6.33 -8.72
CA VAL A 156 -11.88 5.59 -8.64
C VAL A 156 -11.75 4.76 -9.91
N ASP A 157 -10.60 4.86 -10.56
CA ASP A 157 -10.27 4.16 -11.80
C ASP A 157 -8.84 3.69 -11.73
N GLU A 158 -8.64 2.55 -11.08
CA GLU A 158 -7.31 2.00 -10.82
C GLU A 158 -6.80 1.11 -11.95
N PRO A 159 -5.48 1.06 -12.17
CA PRO A 159 -4.85 -0.02 -12.93
C PRO A 159 -5.07 -1.37 -12.24
N GLU A 160 -5.02 -2.46 -13.03
CA GLU A 160 -5.19 -3.80 -12.49
C GLU A 160 -4.07 -4.15 -11.50
N VAL A 161 -4.49 -4.53 -10.30
CA VAL A 161 -3.64 -5.11 -9.24
C VAL A 161 -3.57 -6.61 -9.47
N VAL A 162 -2.39 -7.20 -9.32
CA VAL A 162 -2.16 -8.64 -9.40
C VAL A 162 -1.54 -9.09 -8.08
N VAL A 163 -2.21 -10.01 -7.39
CA VAL A 163 -1.72 -10.65 -6.18
C VAL A 163 -1.47 -12.12 -6.50
N THR A 164 -0.20 -12.54 -6.45
CA THR A 164 0.19 -13.93 -6.65
C THR A 164 0.16 -14.68 -5.33
N THR A 165 -0.44 -15.87 -5.32
CA THR A 165 -0.53 -16.73 -4.15
C THR A 165 -0.54 -18.20 -4.57
N GLN A 166 -0.62 -19.11 -3.59
CA GLN A 166 -0.79 -20.54 -3.81
C GLN A 166 -1.99 -21.03 -3.04
N PHE A 167 -2.85 -21.80 -3.68
CA PHE A 167 -3.95 -22.49 -3.02
C PHE A 167 -3.69 -24.00 -2.97
N VAL A 168 -3.90 -24.59 -1.81
CA VAL A 168 -4.04 -26.05 -1.70
C VAL A 168 -5.46 -26.39 -2.13
N VAL A 169 -5.58 -27.24 -3.15
CA VAL A 169 -6.84 -27.72 -3.68
C VAL A 169 -6.90 -29.24 -3.67
N ALA A 170 -8.08 -29.81 -3.50
CA ALA A 170 -8.29 -31.25 -3.47
C ALA A 170 -9.43 -31.68 -4.41
N ARG A 171 -9.29 -32.86 -5.03
CA ARG A 171 -10.25 -33.42 -5.99
C ARG A 171 -11.10 -34.51 -5.37
N TYR A 172 -12.41 -34.45 -5.55
CA TYR A 172 -13.39 -35.45 -5.15
C TYR A 172 -14.28 -35.80 -6.34
N GLY A 173 -14.01 -36.92 -7.00
CA GLY A 173 -14.65 -37.27 -8.27
C GLY A 173 -14.28 -36.23 -9.35
N ASP A 174 -15.28 -35.51 -9.88
CA ASP A 174 -15.06 -34.45 -10.89
C ASP A 174 -14.95 -33.05 -10.29
N ALA A 175 -15.20 -32.90 -8.99
CA ALA A 175 -15.18 -31.60 -8.31
C ALA A 175 -13.84 -31.33 -7.63
N TRP A 176 -13.39 -30.07 -7.70
CA TRP A 176 -12.26 -29.55 -6.94
C TRP A 176 -12.76 -28.64 -5.84
N LYS A 177 -12.06 -28.62 -4.70
CA LYS A 177 -12.37 -27.78 -3.54
C LYS A 177 -11.13 -27.08 -3.02
N LEU A 178 -11.29 -25.89 -2.43
CA LEU A 178 -10.25 -25.13 -1.73
C LEU A 178 -10.03 -25.70 -0.33
N VAL A 179 -8.80 -26.02 -0.01
CA VAL A 179 -8.36 -26.55 1.30
C VAL A 179 -7.72 -25.45 2.15
N GLY A 180 -6.90 -24.60 1.53
CA GLY A 180 -6.16 -23.55 2.20
C GLY A 180 -5.33 -22.71 1.23
N ASP A 181 -4.62 -21.74 1.79
CA ASP A 181 -3.62 -20.93 1.09
C ASP A 181 -2.20 -21.31 1.56
N THR A 182 -1.24 -20.39 1.39
CA THR A 182 0.16 -20.56 1.80
C THR A 182 0.32 -20.92 3.28
N ALA A 183 -0.62 -20.54 4.16
CA ALA A 183 -0.61 -20.95 5.56
C ALA A 183 -0.76 -22.47 5.73
N ALA A 184 -1.50 -23.16 4.84
CA ALA A 184 -1.60 -24.60 4.84
C ALA A 184 -0.28 -25.30 4.45
N LEU A 185 0.66 -24.55 3.88
CA LEU A 185 2.01 -25.00 3.53
C LEU A 185 3.04 -24.68 4.63
N GLY A 186 2.62 -24.08 5.75
CA GLY A 186 3.50 -23.63 6.83
C GLY A 186 4.24 -22.32 6.51
N ALA A 187 3.81 -21.57 5.50
CA ALA A 187 4.30 -20.25 5.15
C ALA A 187 3.36 -19.16 5.68
N GLU A 188 3.75 -17.89 5.52
CA GLU A 188 2.87 -16.75 5.83
C GLU A 188 1.57 -16.84 5.01
N PRO A 189 0.42 -16.51 5.60
CA PRO A 189 -0.86 -16.52 4.89
C PRO A 189 -0.85 -15.51 3.73
N THR A 190 -1.70 -15.76 2.75
CA THR A 190 -1.94 -14.79 1.68
C THR A 190 -2.40 -13.45 2.28
N PRO A 191 -1.84 -12.30 1.86
CA PRO A 191 -2.21 -11.00 2.38
C PRO A 191 -3.71 -10.74 2.31
N THR A 192 -4.26 -10.25 3.42
CA THR A 192 -5.69 -9.92 3.57
C THR A 192 -6.09 -8.80 2.59
N GLN A 193 -7.21 -8.98 1.92
CA GLN A 193 -7.74 -8.00 1.01
C GLN A 193 -8.84 -7.16 1.67
N LEU A 194 -9.09 -5.94 1.18
CA LEU A 194 -10.05 -5.00 1.75
C LEU A 194 -11.45 -5.61 1.98
N TRP A 195 -11.88 -6.51 1.10
CA TRP A 195 -13.20 -7.15 1.18
C TRP A 195 -13.21 -8.40 2.05
N GLU A 196 -12.11 -8.79 2.64
CA GLU A 196 -12.00 -9.97 3.49
C GLU A 196 -12.14 -9.65 4.99
N LEU A 197 -12.19 -8.36 5.33
CA LEU A 197 -12.46 -7.90 6.69
C LEU A 197 -13.97 -7.70 6.92
N PRO A 198 -14.50 -8.04 8.12
CA PRO A 198 -15.94 -8.10 8.36
C PRO A 198 -16.61 -6.72 8.41
N GLY A 199 -17.81 -6.65 7.85
CA GLY A 199 -18.67 -5.46 7.95
C GLY A 199 -18.20 -4.27 7.11
N LEU A 200 -17.50 -4.53 6.01
CA LEU A 200 -17.07 -3.49 5.07
C LEU A 200 -18.25 -2.59 4.67
N SER A 201 -18.07 -1.30 4.84
CA SER A 201 -18.91 -0.26 4.27
C SER A 201 -18.06 0.75 3.52
N VAL A 202 -18.60 1.33 2.48
CA VAL A 202 -17.86 2.20 1.56
C VAL A 202 -18.62 3.52 1.38
N SER A 203 -17.87 4.62 1.40
CA SER A 203 -18.39 5.95 1.07
C SER A 203 -17.57 6.53 -0.07
N ASP A 204 -18.24 7.13 -1.03
CA ASP A 204 -17.62 7.95 -2.07
C ASP A 204 -17.56 9.41 -1.60
N VAL A 205 -16.42 10.05 -1.80
CA VAL A 205 -16.19 11.47 -1.49
C VAL A 205 -15.68 12.16 -2.74
N ALA A 206 -16.39 13.22 -3.18
CA ALA A 206 -15.96 14.01 -4.32
C ALA A 206 -14.67 14.76 -4.00
N THR A 207 -13.66 14.61 -4.86
CA THR A 207 -12.38 15.32 -4.79
C THR A 207 -12.01 15.88 -6.17
N ALA A 208 -10.95 16.67 -6.27
CA ALA A 208 -10.57 17.34 -7.52
C ALA A 208 -10.27 16.38 -8.68
N GLY A 209 -9.90 15.13 -8.42
CA GLY A 209 -9.64 14.10 -9.42
C GLY A 209 -10.84 13.18 -9.73
N GLY A 210 -11.98 13.42 -9.08
CA GLY A 210 -13.16 12.56 -9.17
C GLY A 210 -13.64 12.08 -7.81
N SER A 211 -14.10 10.84 -7.69
CA SER A 211 -14.48 10.24 -6.42
C SER A 211 -13.28 9.55 -5.77
N SER A 212 -12.99 9.92 -4.53
CA SER A 212 -12.19 9.13 -3.61
C SER A 212 -13.07 8.14 -2.85
N VAL A 213 -12.48 7.07 -2.33
CA VAL A 213 -13.19 6.01 -1.62
C VAL A 213 -12.70 5.94 -0.18
N ILE A 214 -13.62 5.84 0.78
CA ILE A 214 -13.32 5.58 2.19
C ILE A 214 -13.98 4.27 2.58
N THR A 215 -13.18 3.30 3.02
CA THR A 215 -13.66 2.03 3.55
C THR A 215 -13.67 2.07 5.07
N ARG A 216 -14.71 1.49 5.67
CA ARG A 216 -14.89 1.31 7.11
C ARG A 216 -15.33 -0.10 7.40
N TYR A 217 -14.97 -0.61 8.57
CA TYR A 217 -15.33 -1.93 9.02
C TYR A 217 -16.22 -1.89 10.26
N LEU A 218 -16.70 -3.05 10.72
CA LEU A 218 -17.77 -3.16 11.72
C LEU A 218 -17.50 -2.40 13.02
N ARG A 219 -16.24 -2.27 13.42
CA ARG A 219 -15.83 -1.64 14.69
C ARG A 219 -15.08 -0.31 14.51
N THR A 220 -15.07 0.20 13.29
CA THR A 220 -14.39 1.47 13.02
C THR A 220 -15.05 2.62 13.77
N SER A 221 -14.26 3.46 14.39
CA SER A 221 -14.69 4.47 15.33
C SER A 221 -15.08 5.81 14.70
N ALA A 222 -15.36 6.77 15.61
CA ALA A 222 -15.89 8.09 15.28
C ALA A 222 -14.92 9.01 14.52
N ALA A 223 -13.58 8.83 14.61
CA ALA A 223 -12.63 9.71 13.90
C ALA A 223 -12.66 9.50 12.38
N ALA A 224 -12.89 8.24 11.96
CA ALA A 224 -13.18 7.96 10.56
C ALA A 224 -14.39 8.73 10.01
N ALA A 225 -15.28 9.22 10.88
CA ALA A 225 -16.40 10.04 10.49
C ALA A 225 -16.00 11.43 9.97
N ASN A 226 -14.84 11.96 10.38
CA ASN A 226 -14.34 13.26 9.94
C ASN A 226 -13.61 13.20 8.58
N LEU A 227 -13.13 12.04 8.16
CA LEU A 227 -12.39 11.91 6.91
C LEU A 227 -13.14 12.40 5.67
N PRO A 228 -14.45 12.16 5.49
CA PRO A 228 -15.18 12.67 4.33
C PRO A 228 -15.20 14.20 4.23
N GLU A 229 -15.19 14.90 5.37
CA GLU A 229 -15.21 16.35 5.44
C GLU A 229 -13.82 16.95 5.18
N LEU A 230 -12.75 16.27 5.64
CA LEU A 230 -11.38 16.74 5.53
C LEU A 230 -10.76 16.42 4.16
N LEU A 231 -11.17 15.33 3.52
CA LEU A 231 -10.48 14.79 2.34
C LEU A 231 -10.43 15.74 1.14
N PRO A 232 -11.50 16.50 0.77
CA PRO A 232 -11.42 17.43 -0.34
C PRO A 232 -10.38 18.54 -0.11
N ASP A 233 -10.37 19.16 1.06
CA ASP A 233 -9.43 20.23 1.40
C ASP A 233 -7.98 19.70 1.48
N ALA A 234 -7.78 18.48 1.96
CA ALA A 234 -6.48 17.83 1.98
C ALA A 234 -5.95 17.55 0.57
N VAL A 235 -6.80 17.07 -0.34
CA VAL A 235 -6.46 16.88 -1.76
C VAL A 235 -6.08 18.20 -2.41
N ASP A 236 -6.82 19.28 -2.13
CA ASP A 236 -6.52 20.60 -2.66
C ASP A 236 -5.21 21.17 -2.10
N ALA A 237 -4.92 20.98 -0.82
CA ALA A 237 -3.67 21.39 -0.19
C ALA A 237 -2.45 20.68 -0.79
N VAL A 238 -2.54 19.37 -1.01
CA VAL A 238 -1.49 18.59 -1.68
C VAL A 238 -1.35 19.02 -3.13
N THR A 239 -2.46 19.26 -3.84
CA THR A 239 -2.44 19.73 -5.23
C THR A 239 -1.81 21.11 -5.35
N ALA A 240 -2.04 22.00 -4.40
CA ALA A 240 -1.43 23.33 -4.38
C ALA A 240 0.10 23.28 -4.33
N PHE A 241 0.69 22.27 -3.66
CA PHE A 241 2.13 22.05 -3.62
C PHE A 241 2.61 21.19 -4.80
N TRP A 242 1.95 20.03 -5.02
CA TRP A 242 2.39 19.03 -5.99
C TRP A 242 2.01 19.37 -7.43
N GLY A 243 0.94 20.13 -7.63
CA GLY A 243 0.33 20.40 -8.95
C GLY A 243 -0.57 19.24 -9.40
N ASP A 244 -1.01 19.28 -10.67
CA ASP A 244 -2.00 18.37 -11.24
C ASP A 244 -1.44 17.02 -11.72
N SER A 245 -0.17 16.71 -11.46
CA SER A 245 0.50 15.52 -12.00
C SER A 245 0.26 14.23 -11.21
N TRP A 246 -0.81 14.16 -10.43
CA TRP A 246 -1.29 12.99 -9.69
C TRP A 246 -2.81 12.88 -9.82
N ASP A 247 -3.38 11.76 -9.38
CA ASP A 247 -4.80 11.47 -9.62
C ASP A 247 -5.77 12.36 -8.85
N ARG A 248 -5.33 13.06 -7.80
CA ARG A 248 -6.13 13.95 -6.94
C ARG A 248 -7.36 13.26 -6.34
N ARG A 249 -7.22 11.96 -6.09
CA ARG A 249 -8.17 11.07 -5.45
C ARG A 249 -7.39 9.94 -4.79
N ALA A 250 -8.00 9.29 -3.80
CA ALA A 250 -7.36 8.23 -3.04
C ALA A 250 -8.37 7.19 -2.56
N VAL A 251 -7.87 6.03 -2.16
CA VAL A 251 -8.60 5.01 -1.42
C VAL A 251 -8.07 5.01 0.01
N LEU A 252 -8.92 5.43 0.94
CA LEU A 252 -8.65 5.47 2.36
C LEU A 252 -9.27 4.24 3.03
N VAL A 253 -8.52 3.63 3.92
CA VAL A 253 -8.92 2.43 4.64
C VAL A 253 -8.80 2.71 6.13
N THR A 254 -9.87 2.56 6.88
CA THR A 254 -9.84 2.73 8.34
C THR A 254 -9.92 1.36 9.00
N THR A 255 -9.05 1.09 9.97
CA THR A 255 -9.03 -0.18 10.69
C THR A 255 -9.60 -0.03 12.09
N SER A 256 -10.07 -1.13 12.66
CA SER A 256 -10.72 -1.17 13.99
C SER A 256 -9.75 -1.58 15.09
N ASP A 257 -8.70 -2.29 14.74
CA ASP A 257 -7.66 -2.74 15.66
C ASP A 257 -6.31 -2.87 14.93
N GLN A 258 -5.26 -3.13 15.73
CA GLN A 258 -3.90 -3.21 15.23
C GLN A 258 -3.66 -4.44 14.34
N ASP A 259 -4.40 -5.52 14.55
CA ASP A 259 -4.26 -6.74 13.74
C ASP A 259 -4.79 -6.48 12.33
N GLU A 260 -5.98 -5.85 12.20
CA GLU A 260 -6.53 -5.43 10.90
C GLU A 260 -5.57 -4.49 10.16
N PHE A 261 -4.96 -3.53 10.88
CA PHE A 261 -3.97 -2.64 10.28
C PHE A 261 -2.75 -3.43 9.80
N SER A 262 -2.20 -4.29 10.65
CA SER A 262 -1.05 -5.11 10.31
C SER A 262 -1.33 -6.00 9.10
N ASP A 263 -2.47 -6.66 9.06
CA ASP A 263 -2.89 -7.53 7.96
C ASP A 263 -2.97 -6.81 6.60
N LEU A 264 -3.30 -5.52 6.61
CA LEU A 264 -3.42 -4.70 5.39
C LEU A 264 -2.12 -4.00 4.98
N VAL A 265 -1.20 -3.80 5.91
CA VAL A 265 0.03 -3.01 5.71
C VAL A 265 1.27 -3.89 5.63
N THR A 266 1.30 -5.04 6.34
CA THR A 266 2.49 -5.88 6.40
C THR A 266 2.76 -6.59 5.08
N GLN A 267 3.73 -6.04 4.34
CA GLN A 267 4.58 -6.88 3.48
C GLN A 267 6.07 -6.74 3.81
N ASP A 268 6.51 -5.81 4.66
CA ASP A 268 7.95 -5.61 4.94
C ASP A 268 8.27 -5.11 6.38
N GLY A 269 7.68 -5.70 7.42
CA GLY A 269 8.28 -5.71 8.78
C GLY A 269 8.77 -4.40 9.43
N GLY A 270 8.27 -3.24 9.03
CA GLY A 270 8.60 -1.97 9.67
C GLY A 270 7.90 -1.79 11.03
N ALA A 271 8.49 -1.02 11.94
CA ALA A 271 7.89 -0.70 13.24
C ALA A 271 6.63 0.16 13.06
N ILE A 272 5.48 -0.50 12.95
CA ILE A 272 4.17 0.10 12.64
C ILE A 272 3.47 0.63 13.91
N GLY A 273 4.04 0.41 15.09
CA GLY A 273 3.37 0.56 16.39
C GLY A 273 2.94 1.97 16.80
N ALA A 274 3.41 3.02 16.15
CA ALA A 274 3.13 4.41 16.56
C ALA A 274 2.53 5.29 15.46
N ALA A 275 2.37 4.79 14.25
CA ALA A 275 1.83 5.54 13.13
C ALA A 275 0.32 5.75 13.27
N ALA A 276 -0.18 6.92 12.88
CA ALA A 276 -1.62 7.17 12.78
C ALA A 276 -2.19 6.66 11.44
N ALA A 277 -1.36 6.61 10.40
CA ALA A 277 -1.70 6.07 9.10
C ALA A 277 -0.43 5.60 8.38
N ALA A 278 -0.61 4.85 7.28
CA ALA A 278 0.47 4.47 6.38
C ALA A 278 -0.04 4.43 4.93
N THR A 279 0.77 4.93 4.00
CA THR A 279 0.51 4.79 2.56
C THR A 279 1.20 3.55 2.03
N VAL A 280 0.42 2.60 1.55
CA VAL A 280 0.89 1.34 0.95
C VAL A 280 0.56 1.27 -0.54
N TYR A 281 1.25 0.42 -1.27
CA TYR A 281 1.02 0.18 -2.70
C TYR A 281 1.47 -1.23 -3.10
N SER A 282 0.88 -1.78 -4.14
CA SER A 282 1.24 -3.10 -4.65
C SER A 282 2.54 -3.05 -5.47
N ARG A 283 2.65 -2.10 -6.40
CA ARG A 283 3.85 -1.89 -7.23
C ARG A 283 3.87 -0.52 -7.89
N VAL A 284 5.02 -0.12 -8.40
CA VAL A 284 5.18 1.11 -9.20
C VAL A 284 5.59 0.73 -10.63
N ASP A 285 4.85 1.22 -11.61
CA ASP A 285 5.23 1.21 -13.03
C ASP A 285 5.95 2.54 -13.34
N PHE A 286 7.27 2.56 -13.15
CA PHE A 286 8.08 3.76 -13.36
C PHE A 286 8.03 4.28 -14.79
N PRO A 287 8.08 3.44 -15.86
CA PRO A 287 7.91 3.90 -17.23
C PRO A 287 6.60 4.65 -17.47
N ARG A 288 5.49 4.19 -16.87
CA ARG A 288 4.18 4.83 -16.98
C ARG A 288 3.91 5.87 -15.90
N ARG A 289 4.82 6.01 -14.94
CA ARG A 289 4.65 6.87 -13.75
C ARG A 289 3.33 6.62 -13.04
N THR A 290 3.04 5.37 -12.77
CA THR A 290 1.79 4.93 -12.15
C THR A 290 2.10 4.06 -10.93
N ALA A 291 1.56 4.42 -9.78
CA ALA A 291 1.55 3.56 -8.61
C ALA A 291 0.23 2.76 -8.60
N ILE A 292 0.34 1.47 -8.37
CA ILE A 292 -0.75 0.50 -8.52
C ILE A 292 -1.12 -0.03 -7.15
N GLY A 293 -2.43 -0.06 -6.84
CA GLY A 293 -2.94 -0.56 -5.58
C GLY A 293 -2.59 0.34 -4.40
N GLN A 294 -2.50 1.67 -4.60
CA GLN A 294 -2.24 2.59 -3.49
C GLN A 294 -3.40 2.68 -2.52
N ARG A 295 -3.10 2.65 -1.23
CA ARG A 295 -4.06 2.80 -0.13
C ARG A 295 -3.43 3.66 0.96
N VAL A 296 -4.24 4.50 1.59
CA VAL A 296 -3.92 5.15 2.86
C VAL A 296 -4.65 4.39 3.94
N VAL A 297 -3.93 3.65 4.77
CA VAL A 297 -4.50 2.81 5.84
C VAL A 297 -4.32 3.52 7.16
N PHE A 298 -5.43 3.81 7.85
CA PHE A 298 -5.43 4.47 9.16
C PHE A 298 -5.44 3.42 10.27
N THR A 299 -4.57 3.63 11.27
CA THR A 299 -4.56 2.83 12.49
C THR A 299 -5.70 3.24 13.42
N PRO A 300 -6.05 2.42 14.43
CA PRO A 300 -6.99 2.82 15.48
C PRO A 300 -6.53 4.09 16.24
N ALA A 301 -5.24 4.37 16.31
CA ALA A 301 -4.73 5.59 16.96
C ALA A 301 -5.19 6.89 16.27
N ALA A 302 -5.54 6.83 14.98
CA ALA A 302 -6.12 7.97 14.27
C ALA A 302 -7.46 8.41 14.88
N ASP A 303 -8.12 7.52 15.59
CA ASP A 303 -9.42 7.74 16.19
C ASP A 303 -9.39 8.75 17.36
N ASP A 304 -8.26 8.85 18.03
CA ASP A 304 -8.03 9.79 19.13
C ASP A 304 -7.57 11.18 18.66
N LEU A 305 -7.38 11.35 17.34
CA LEU A 305 -6.89 12.60 16.77
C LEU A 305 -8.02 13.65 16.66
N ALA A 306 -7.73 14.86 17.15
CA ALA A 306 -8.57 16.01 16.85
C ALA A 306 -8.56 16.30 15.32
N PRO A 307 -9.68 16.80 14.74
CA PRO A 307 -9.78 17.05 13.30
C PRO A 307 -8.60 17.82 12.67
N PRO A 308 -8.03 18.86 13.30
CA PRO A 308 -6.85 19.54 12.72
C PRO A 308 -5.60 18.66 12.67
N THR A 309 -5.43 17.75 13.62
CA THR A 309 -4.29 16.81 13.61
C THR A 309 -4.51 15.70 12.58
N LEU A 310 -5.75 15.20 12.48
CA LEU A 310 -6.11 14.22 11.45
C LEU A 310 -5.94 14.80 10.04
N ASP A 311 -6.25 16.08 9.82
CA ASP A 311 -6.00 16.77 8.54
C ASP A 311 -4.50 16.84 8.20
N VAL A 312 -3.63 17.10 9.20
CA VAL A 312 -2.17 17.04 8.99
C VAL A 312 -1.72 15.65 8.57
N VAL A 313 -2.21 14.58 9.24
CA VAL A 313 -1.94 13.18 8.86
C VAL A 313 -2.41 12.91 7.43
N LEU A 314 -3.64 13.29 7.12
CA LEU A 314 -4.23 13.04 5.82
C LEU A 314 -3.44 13.72 4.68
N ARG A 315 -3.03 14.99 4.86
CA ARG A 315 -2.18 15.69 3.88
C ARG A 315 -0.79 15.07 3.75
N HIS A 316 -0.21 14.59 4.84
CA HIS A 316 1.06 13.86 4.84
C HIS A 316 0.94 12.60 3.96
N GLU A 317 -0.03 11.74 4.23
CA GLU A 317 -0.23 10.50 3.49
C GLU A 317 -0.59 10.74 2.02
N LEU A 318 -1.44 11.73 1.74
CA LEU A 318 -1.76 12.10 0.36
C LEU A 318 -0.55 12.66 -0.39
N THR A 319 0.45 13.23 0.31
CA THR A 319 1.71 13.64 -0.32
C THR A 319 2.50 12.41 -0.79
N HIS A 320 2.53 11.33 0.00
CA HIS A 320 3.10 10.06 -0.45
C HIS A 320 2.35 9.50 -1.65
N VAL A 321 1.00 9.54 -1.64
CA VAL A 321 0.20 9.13 -2.80
C VAL A 321 0.58 9.92 -4.05
N ALA A 322 0.69 11.24 -3.94
CA ALA A 322 1.03 12.10 -5.07
C ALA A 322 2.46 11.88 -5.59
N ALA A 323 3.40 11.58 -4.69
CA ALA A 323 4.82 11.48 -4.98
C ALA A 323 5.26 10.09 -5.47
N ARG A 324 4.57 9.02 -5.07
CA ARG A 324 5.05 7.63 -5.19
C ARG A 324 5.53 7.25 -6.59
N ALA A 325 4.80 7.62 -7.60
CA ALA A 325 5.13 7.28 -8.99
C ALA A 325 6.42 7.92 -9.51
N GLN A 326 7.00 8.86 -8.76
CA GLN A 326 8.20 9.62 -9.10
C GLN A 326 9.31 9.46 -8.04
N THR A 327 9.11 8.58 -7.06
CA THR A 327 10.03 8.33 -5.95
C THR A 327 10.65 6.95 -6.11
N ALA A 328 11.97 6.84 -6.09
CA ALA A 328 12.68 5.55 -6.10
C ALA A 328 12.27 4.70 -4.91
N LEU A 329 12.38 3.36 -5.03
CA LEU A 329 12.00 2.45 -3.93
C LEU A 329 12.91 2.62 -2.71
N ASP A 330 14.16 2.95 -2.98
CA ASP A 330 15.25 3.16 -2.02
C ASP A 330 15.59 4.66 -1.82
N ALA A 331 14.63 5.55 -2.07
CA ALA A 331 14.80 6.97 -1.79
C ALA A 331 14.98 7.22 -0.30
N PRO A 332 15.92 8.11 0.11
CA PRO A 332 16.15 8.38 1.53
C PRO A 332 14.90 8.91 2.25
N LEU A 333 14.63 8.41 3.46
CA LEU A 333 13.45 8.81 4.24
C LEU A 333 13.46 10.30 4.60
N TRP A 334 14.62 10.90 4.85
CA TRP A 334 14.68 12.32 5.20
C TRP A 334 14.05 13.24 4.15
N ILE A 335 14.09 12.89 2.86
CA ILE A 335 13.44 13.70 1.82
C ILE A 335 11.98 13.31 1.63
N THR A 336 11.65 12.02 1.66
CA THR A 336 10.28 11.56 1.47
C THR A 336 9.39 11.97 2.62
N GLU A 337 9.82 11.74 3.85
CA GLU A 337 9.12 12.14 5.06
C GLU A 337 9.17 13.66 5.29
N GLY A 338 10.34 14.28 5.04
CA GLY A 338 10.49 15.71 5.26
C GLY A 338 9.55 16.56 4.42
N VAL A 339 9.32 16.19 3.16
CA VAL A 339 8.38 16.92 2.29
C VAL A 339 6.94 16.58 2.63
N ALA A 340 6.63 15.32 2.97
CA ALA A 340 5.28 14.95 3.42
C ALA A 340 4.90 15.68 4.72
N GLU A 341 5.81 15.73 5.70
CA GLU A 341 5.64 16.52 6.93
C GLU A 341 5.48 18.03 6.64
N TYR A 342 6.24 18.58 5.69
CA TYR A 342 6.13 19.98 5.31
C TYR A 342 4.74 20.29 4.75
N VAL A 343 4.25 19.50 3.80
CA VAL A 343 2.93 19.70 3.18
C VAL A 343 1.82 19.47 4.20
N GLY A 344 1.93 18.42 5.03
CA GLY A 344 0.96 18.11 6.08
C GLY A 344 0.80 19.26 7.07
N ARG A 345 1.90 19.81 7.55
CA ARG A 345 1.91 20.88 8.58
C ARG A 345 1.77 22.29 8.04
N LYS A 346 1.77 22.49 6.72
CA LYS A 346 1.71 23.81 6.12
C LYS A 346 0.49 24.60 6.61
N GLY A 347 0.74 25.78 7.18
CA GLY A 347 -0.30 26.66 7.73
C GLY A 347 -0.79 26.32 9.14
N THR A 348 -0.27 25.27 9.78
CA THR A 348 -0.68 24.84 11.12
C THR A 348 0.23 25.37 12.24
N TYR A 349 1.37 25.96 11.91
CA TYR A 349 2.35 26.48 12.88
C TYR A 349 2.74 27.93 12.56
N ARG A 350 3.24 28.64 13.57
CA ARG A 350 3.76 30.01 13.43
C ARG A 350 5.25 30.09 13.72
N ARG A 351 5.78 29.20 14.56
CA ARG A 351 7.18 29.19 15.01
C ARG A 351 7.73 27.78 14.88
N LEU A 352 9.05 27.66 14.78
CA LEU A 352 9.75 26.37 14.76
C LEU A 352 9.32 25.49 15.95
N ALA A 353 9.27 26.06 17.16
CA ALA A 353 8.89 25.33 18.37
C ALA A 353 7.46 24.76 18.35
N ASP A 354 6.57 25.30 17.53
CA ASP A 354 5.20 24.79 17.41
C ASP A 354 5.16 23.51 16.56
N ALA A 355 6.04 23.40 15.55
CA ALA A 355 6.10 22.27 14.65
C ALA A 355 7.22 21.25 15.01
N ALA A 356 8.32 21.72 15.58
CA ALA A 356 9.49 20.90 15.90
C ALA A 356 10.02 21.23 17.31
N PRO A 357 9.27 20.90 18.39
CA PRO A 357 9.64 21.25 19.75
C PRO A 357 10.93 20.58 20.20
N ASP A 358 11.12 19.27 19.94
CA ASP A 358 12.30 18.55 20.39
C ASP A 358 13.56 19.05 19.65
N LEU A 359 13.48 19.28 18.35
CA LEU A 359 14.56 19.91 17.58
C LEU A 359 14.87 21.31 18.09
N THR A 360 13.85 22.09 18.46
CA THR A 360 14.03 23.42 19.04
C THR A 360 14.82 23.37 20.35
N GLU A 361 14.55 22.40 21.21
CA GLU A 361 15.32 22.19 22.46
C GLU A 361 16.78 21.81 22.19
N VAL A 362 17.01 20.90 21.23
CA VAL A 362 18.36 20.49 20.81
C VAL A 362 19.16 21.68 20.28
N VAL A 363 18.56 22.51 19.43
CA VAL A 363 19.22 23.72 18.88
C VAL A 363 19.50 24.76 19.99
N ARG A 364 18.55 24.99 20.90
CA ARG A 364 18.75 25.91 22.06
C ARG A 364 19.87 25.44 22.98
N ALA A 365 20.08 24.15 23.10
CA ALA A 365 21.19 23.59 23.85
C ALA A 365 22.55 23.69 23.13
N GLY A 366 22.61 24.31 21.95
CA GLY A 366 23.82 24.48 21.14
C GLY A 366 24.23 23.23 20.34
N ASN A 367 23.32 22.26 20.20
CA ASN A 367 23.54 21.03 19.47
C ASN A 367 22.86 21.03 18.09
N THR A 368 22.99 22.14 17.36
CA THR A 368 22.41 22.29 16.02
C THR A 368 22.87 21.14 15.11
N PRO A 369 21.95 20.43 14.42
CA PRO A 369 22.31 19.31 13.54
C PRO A 369 23.27 19.74 12.42
N THR A 370 24.29 18.92 12.19
CA THR A 370 25.31 19.11 11.14
C THR A 370 25.22 18.05 10.02
N ALA A 371 24.24 17.16 10.10
CA ALA A 371 23.94 16.12 9.11
C ALA A 371 22.43 15.89 9.02
N LEU A 372 21.99 15.35 7.89
CA LEU A 372 20.61 14.86 7.71
C LEU A 372 20.43 13.55 8.48
N PRO A 373 19.23 13.25 8.99
CA PRO A 373 18.97 11.96 9.63
C PRO A 373 19.12 10.81 8.62
N ASP A 374 19.67 9.70 9.09
CA ASP A 374 19.71 8.45 8.32
C ASP A 374 18.37 7.71 8.43
N ASP A 375 18.12 6.76 7.53
CA ASP A 375 16.86 6.03 7.46
C ASP A 375 16.60 5.20 8.73
N ALA A 376 17.66 4.69 9.39
CA ALA A 376 17.53 3.92 10.61
C ALA A 376 16.95 4.76 11.78
N ALA A 377 17.21 6.06 11.78
CA ALA A 377 16.68 6.96 12.81
C ALA A 377 15.15 7.06 12.78
N PHE A 378 14.52 6.91 11.60
CA PHE A 378 13.06 6.95 11.46
C PHE A 378 12.37 5.67 11.98
N ALA A 379 13.08 4.54 11.95
CA ALA A 379 12.57 3.25 12.43
C ALA A 379 12.73 3.04 13.94
N MET A 380 13.41 3.96 14.64
CA MET A 380 13.61 3.87 16.09
C MET A 380 12.40 4.39 16.85
N ASP A 381 12.19 3.87 18.07
CA ASP A 381 11.13 4.37 18.94
C ASP A 381 11.50 5.67 19.66
N GLY A 382 10.50 6.44 20.05
CA GLY A 382 10.60 7.57 20.95
C GLY A 382 11.28 8.81 20.36
N GLN A 383 12.17 9.43 21.16
CA GLN A 383 12.74 10.74 20.84
C GLN A 383 13.63 10.75 19.58
N THR A 384 14.32 9.66 19.28
CA THR A 384 15.20 9.58 18.10
C THR A 384 14.41 9.70 16.81
N SER A 385 13.33 8.96 16.69
CA SER A 385 12.44 9.03 15.53
C SER A 385 11.78 10.41 15.43
N GLN A 386 11.31 10.97 16.56
CA GLN A 386 10.75 12.32 16.57
C GLN A 386 11.73 13.36 16.05
N LEU A 387 12.99 13.31 16.49
CA LEU A 387 14.03 14.22 16.02
C LEU A 387 14.34 14.02 14.54
N ALA A 388 14.31 12.78 14.03
CA ALA A 388 14.49 12.51 12.61
C ALA A 388 13.39 13.16 11.77
N TYR A 389 12.11 12.96 12.13
CA TYR A 389 10.97 13.60 11.45
C TYR A 389 11.01 15.13 11.53
N GLN A 390 11.28 15.68 12.71
CA GLN A 390 11.37 17.14 12.91
C GLN A 390 12.56 17.74 12.15
N SER A 391 13.69 17.07 12.08
CA SER A 391 14.85 17.49 11.31
C SER A 391 14.56 17.45 9.81
N ALA A 392 13.96 16.38 9.32
CA ALA A 392 13.56 16.22 7.92
C ALA A 392 12.54 17.30 7.50
N TRP A 393 11.50 17.50 8.31
CA TRP A 393 10.53 18.58 8.12
C TRP A 393 11.22 19.96 8.07
N SER A 394 12.12 20.24 9.00
CA SER A 394 12.78 21.54 9.09
C SER A 394 13.71 21.83 7.91
N MET A 395 14.34 20.79 7.32
CA MET A 395 15.10 20.93 6.09
C MET A 395 14.18 21.32 4.91
N ALA A 396 13.01 20.67 4.78
CA ALA A 396 12.03 21.04 3.76
C ALA A 396 11.50 22.48 3.97
N ALA A 397 11.20 22.84 5.21
CA ALA A 397 10.78 24.20 5.58
C ALA A 397 11.86 25.25 5.27
N TYR A 398 13.13 24.96 5.57
CA TYR A 398 14.27 25.82 5.22
C TYR A 398 14.37 26.03 3.71
N ILE A 399 14.24 24.95 2.91
CA ILE A 399 14.32 25.05 1.46
C ILE A 399 13.16 25.88 0.91
N ALA A 400 11.94 25.68 1.42
CA ALA A 400 10.78 26.44 1.00
C ALA A 400 10.92 27.93 1.35
N ASP A 401 11.40 28.26 2.55
CA ASP A 401 11.62 29.63 3.01
C ASP A 401 12.73 30.34 2.23
N ARG A 402 13.85 29.66 2.02
CA ARG A 402 15.05 30.25 1.41
C ARG A 402 15.01 30.31 -0.12
N TYR A 403 14.37 29.33 -0.77
CA TYR A 403 14.41 29.15 -2.21
C TYR A 403 13.05 29.17 -2.90
N ASP A 404 11.97 28.91 -2.26
CA ASP A 404 10.56 28.74 -2.64
C ASP A 404 10.09 27.27 -2.77
N GLU A 405 8.76 27.08 -2.77
CA GLU A 405 8.15 25.74 -2.85
C GLU A 405 8.34 25.07 -4.22
N ALA A 406 8.43 25.84 -5.29
CA ALA A 406 8.67 25.26 -6.62
C ALA A 406 10.08 24.64 -6.71
N ARG A 407 11.05 25.24 -6.01
CA ARG A 407 12.40 24.67 -5.88
C ARG A 407 12.44 23.51 -4.92
N LEU A 408 11.68 23.54 -3.81
CA LEU A 408 11.53 22.39 -2.92
C LEU A 408 10.96 21.18 -3.68
N LYS A 409 9.91 21.35 -4.45
CA LYS A 409 9.36 20.27 -5.29
C LYS A 409 10.39 19.76 -6.30
N ARG A 410 11.11 20.65 -6.98
CA ARG A 410 12.16 20.24 -7.94
C ARG A 410 13.30 19.50 -7.25
N PHE A 411 13.68 19.93 -6.07
CA PHE A 411 14.65 19.28 -5.21
C PHE A 411 14.20 17.87 -4.83
N TYR A 412 12.95 17.71 -4.37
CA TYR A 412 12.35 16.40 -4.10
C TYR A 412 12.45 15.47 -5.31
N LEU A 413 11.94 15.91 -6.46
CA LEU A 413 11.91 15.12 -7.69
C LEU A 413 13.30 14.66 -8.16
N GLY A 414 14.35 15.42 -7.84
CA GLY A 414 15.72 15.05 -8.18
C GLY A 414 16.37 14.14 -7.15
N VAL A 415 16.23 14.46 -5.86
CA VAL A 415 16.87 13.72 -4.76
C VAL A 415 16.17 12.39 -4.50
N ALA A 416 14.84 12.36 -4.47
CA ALA A 416 14.07 11.15 -4.23
C ALA A 416 14.01 10.19 -5.45
N ALA A 417 14.57 10.57 -6.59
CA ALA A 417 14.64 9.71 -7.76
C ALA A 417 15.72 8.61 -7.68
N THR A 418 16.54 8.60 -6.63
CA THR A 418 17.70 7.69 -6.53
C THR A 418 18.21 7.60 -5.10
N ALA A 419 18.77 6.44 -4.73
CA ALA A 419 19.58 6.28 -3.52
C ALA A 419 21.06 6.67 -3.71
N ASP A 420 21.52 6.84 -4.96
CA ASP A 420 22.93 7.16 -5.26
C ASP A 420 23.31 8.57 -4.75
N PRO A 421 24.21 8.70 -3.76
CA PRO A 421 24.58 10.00 -3.19
C PRO A 421 25.16 10.98 -4.23
N THR A 422 25.89 10.49 -5.22
CA THR A 422 26.48 11.33 -6.27
C THR A 422 25.41 11.97 -7.16
N ARG A 423 24.37 11.18 -7.51
CA ARG A 423 23.22 11.68 -8.27
C ARG A 423 22.38 12.64 -7.43
N GLN A 424 22.20 12.35 -6.15
CA GLN A 424 21.54 13.26 -5.21
C GLN A 424 22.29 14.60 -5.12
N ASP A 425 23.63 14.60 -5.01
CA ASP A 425 24.43 15.82 -4.98
C ASP A 425 24.31 16.64 -6.27
N ALA A 426 24.26 15.97 -7.42
CA ALA A 426 23.98 16.62 -8.69
C ALA A 426 22.58 17.24 -8.71
N ALA A 427 21.57 16.55 -8.17
CA ALA A 427 20.20 17.05 -8.08
C ALA A 427 20.07 18.25 -7.13
N ILE A 428 20.77 18.24 -6.00
CA ILE A 428 20.86 19.38 -5.05
C ILE A 428 21.39 20.61 -5.78
N ARG A 429 22.52 20.48 -6.49
CA ARG A 429 23.10 21.58 -7.26
C ARG A 429 22.16 22.07 -8.37
N ALA A 430 21.51 21.17 -9.07
CA ALA A 430 20.59 21.52 -10.15
C ALA A 430 19.33 22.24 -9.65
N ALA A 431 18.80 21.87 -8.48
CA ALA A 431 17.59 22.46 -7.92
C ALA A 431 17.87 23.78 -7.18
N LEU A 432 18.95 23.84 -6.38
CA LEU A 432 19.19 24.91 -5.42
C LEU A 432 20.43 25.76 -5.75
N GLY A 433 21.33 25.28 -6.59
CA GLY A 433 22.56 26.00 -6.96
C GLY A 433 23.68 25.92 -5.90
N VAL A 434 23.57 25.01 -4.92
CA VAL A 434 24.52 24.83 -3.82
C VAL A 434 24.95 23.37 -3.68
N SER A 435 26.07 23.12 -3.01
CA SER A 435 26.49 21.77 -2.63
C SER A 435 25.68 21.25 -1.43
N ARG A 436 25.77 19.94 -1.14
CA ARG A 436 25.15 19.33 0.05
C ARG A 436 25.69 19.96 1.34
N ASP A 437 26.98 20.21 1.43
CA ASP A 437 27.60 20.81 2.62
C ASP A 437 27.15 22.26 2.83
N GLU A 438 27.03 23.04 1.76
CA GLU A 438 26.50 24.40 1.80
C GLU A 438 25.00 24.40 2.19
N LEU A 439 24.22 23.42 1.71
CA LEU A 439 22.83 23.26 2.09
C LEU A 439 22.69 22.98 3.59
N ILE A 440 23.45 21.98 4.12
CA ILE A 440 23.43 21.63 5.55
C ILE A 440 23.89 22.79 6.41
N THR A 441 25.00 23.46 6.02
CA THR A 441 25.49 24.64 6.73
C THR A 441 24.47 25.78 6.74
N GLY A 442 23.79 25.99 5.64
CA GLY A 442 22.73 27.00 5.51
C GLY A 442 21.53 26.68 6.40
N TRP A 443 21.11 25.40 6.41
CA TRP A 443 20.03 24.91 7.28
C TRP A 443 20.36 25.08 8.76
N GLY A 444 21.58 24.71 9.22
CA GLY A 444 21.99 24.92 10.61
C GLY A 444 21.88 26.38 11.02
N ARG A 445 22.38 27.32 10.20
CA ARG A 445 22.25 28.77 10.48
C ARG A 445 20.81 29.26 10.51
N TRP A 446 19.96 28.70 9.64
CA TRP A 446 18.54 29.00 9.63
C TRP A 446 17.86 28.54 10.92
N LEU A 447 18.18 27.31 11.39
CA LEU A 447 17.69 26.77 12.67
C LEU A 447 18.10 27.66 13.86
N ASP A 448 19.39 28.05 13.94
CA ASP A 448 19.89 28.96 14.99
C ASP A 448 19.12 30.28 14.99
N GLY A 449 18.81 30.82 13.81
CA GLY A 449 18.02 32.04 13.66
C GLY A 449 16.55 31.91 14.06
N GLN A 450 15.98 30.67 14.07
CA GLN A 450 14.58 30.43 14.47
C GLN A 450 14.39 30.33 16.00
N VAL A 451 15.47 30.08 16.76
CA VAL A 451 15.41 29.82 18.21
C VAL A 451 16.06 30.93 19.05
N GLY A 452 16.71 31.92 18.38
CA GLY A 452 17.42 33.05 18.97
C GLY A 452 16.49 34.20 19.47
#